data_6b1e20c2dbcd034180a4062a17e3f327
#
_entry.id   6b1e20c2dbcd034180a4062a17e3f327
#
_cell.length_a   1.000
_cell.length_b   1.000
_cell.length_c   1.000
_cell.angle_alpha   90.00
_cell.angle_beta   90.00
_cell.angle_gamma   90.00
#
_symmetry.space_group_name_H-M   'P 1'
#
loop_
_entity.id
_entity.type
_entity.pdbx_description
1 polymer ?
#
loop_
_entity_poly.entity_id
_entity_poly.type
_entity_poly.pdbx_seq_one_letter_code
_entity_poly.pdbx_strand_id
1 'polypeptide(L)'
;MPPRLFIAGDDSLGEQIQRAFPDVRVVKALNTVTAAVMVAPDLVPDAHTIFMCGNDDAAKTQARGLLEGFGWPADSILDLGDIGAARGMEMYLPLWLRLWGATGTAMLNVAVRTAP
;
A
#
# COMPACT_ATOMS: atom_id res chain seq x y z
N MET A 1 -3.46 11.70 21.01
CA MET A 1 -4.57 10.84 20.52
C MET A 1 -4.15 10.19 19.22
N PRO A 2 -4.25 8.89 19.09
CA PRO A 2 -4.05 8.29 17.78
C PRO A 2 -5.17 8.74 16.82
N PRO A 3 -4.89 8.96 15.53
CA PRO A 3 -5.92 9.32 14.58
C PRO A 3 -6.91 8.19 14.40
N ARG A 4 -8.16 8.54 14.11
CA ARG A 4 -9.21 7.60 13.76
C ARG A 4 -9.31 7.47 12.25
N LEU A 5 -9.63 6.27 11.79
CA LEU A 5 -9.97 6.06 10.40
C LEU A 5 -11.36 6.65 10.14
N PHE A 6 -11.46 7.49 9.11
CA PHE A 6 -12.73 8.08 8.69
C PHE A 6 -13.62 7.06 7.99
N ILE A 7 -13.01 6.17 7.23
CA ILE A 7 -13.65 5.06 6.53
C ILE A 7 -12.94 3.79 6.95
N ALA A 8 -13.69 2.79 7.41
CA ALA A 8 -13.14 1.50 7.83
C ALA A 8 -14.22 0.42 7.77
N GLY A 9 -13.82 -0.81 8.03
CA GLY A 9 -14.73 -1.95 8.08
C GLY A 9 -15.06 -2.50 6.70
N ASP A 10 -16.28 -2.31 6.26
CA ASP A 10 -16.82 -2.88 5.01
C ASP A 10 -16.74 -1.92 3.82
N ASP A 11 -15.98 -0.84 3.94
CA ASP A 11 -15.76 0.12 2.86
C ASP A 11 -14.34 0.68 2.94
N SER A 12 -13.95 1.45 1.93
CA SER A 12 -12.65 2.10 1.84
C SER A 12 -12.74 3.36 0.98
N LEU A 13 -11.79 4.27 1.15
CA LEU A 13 -11.68 5.45 0.30
C LEU A 13 -11.43 5.05 -1.16
N GLY A 14 -10.59 4.05 -1.41
CA GLY A 14 -10.33 3.54 -2.76
C GLY A 14 -11.59 3.07 -3.45
N GLU A 15 -12.45 2.33 -2.75
CA GLU A 15 -13.73 1.86 -3.29
C GLU A 15 -14.69 3.02 -3.54
N GLN A 16 -14.73 4.00 -2.63
CA GLN A 16 -15.60 5.18 -2.80
C GLN A 16 -15.21 6.00 -4.02
N ILE A 17 -13.91 6.20 -4.25
CA ILE A 17 -13.42 6.91 -5.43
C ILE A 17 -13.78 6.14 -6.70
N GLN A 18 -13.59 4.83 -6.70
CA GLN A 18 -13.92 4.01 -7.88
C GLN A 18 -15.41 4.03 -8.19
N ARG A 19 -16.29 4.02 -7.19
CA ARG A 19 -17.74 4.13 -7.40
C ARG A 19 -18.14 5.52 -7.90
N ALA A 20 -17.50 6.57 -7.38
CA ALA A 20 -17.80 7.94 -7.78
C ALA A 20 -17.36 8.23 -9.22
N PHE A 21 -16.29 7.55 -9.67
CA PHE A 21 -15.69 7.74 -10.99
C PHE A 21 -15.51 6.38 -11.68
N PRO A 22 -16.60 5.75 -12.14
CA PRO A 22 -16.52 4.37 -12.64
C PRO A 22 -15.68 4.20 -13.91
N ASP A 23 -15.48 5.29 -14.68
CA ASP A 23 -14.63 5.27 -15.86
C ASP A 23 -13.14 5.51 -15.57
N VAL A 24 -12.82 5.90 -14.34
CA VAL A 24 -11.44 6.06 -13.90
C VAL A 24 -10.92 4.69 -13.41
N ARG A 25 -9.69 4.36 -13.75
CA ARG A 25 -9.06 3.11 -13.36
C ARG A 25 -8.22 3.34 -12.12
N VAL A 26 -8.84 3.16 -10.96
CA VAL A 26 -8.20 3.44 -9.67
C VAL A 26 -7.26 2.30 -9.27
N VAL A 27 -6.03 2.65 -8.91
CA VAL A 27 -5.08 1.73 -8.28
C VAL A 27 -4.65 2.31 -6.95
N LYS A 28 -4.83 1.57 -5.87
CA LYS A 28 -4.37 1.94 -4.53
C LYS A 28 -2.97 1.36 -4.32
N ALA A 29 -2.03 2.21 -3.93
CA ALA A 29 -0.66 1.80 -3.65
C ALA A 29 0.02 2.80 -2.70
N LEU A 30 1.21 2.44 -2.20
CA LEU A 30 2.13 3.31 -1.47
C LEU A 30 1.66 3.81 -0.09
N ASN A 31 0.44 3.51 0.33
CA ASN A 31 -0.08 4.07 1.58
C ASN A 31 0.47 3.41 2.86
N THR A 32 1.28 2.36 2.73
CA THR A 32 1.76 1.59 3.88
C THR A 32 3.18 1.95 4.31
N VAL A 33 3.79 2.95 3.69
CA VAL A 33 5.14 3.43 4.00
C VAL A 33 5.18 4.96 4.04
N THR A 34 6.15 5.50 4.78
CA THR A 34 6.38 6.95 4.78
C THR A 34 6.85 7.43 3.40
N ALA A 35 6.62 8.70 3.11
CA ALA A 35 6.89 9.28 1.78
C ALA A 35 8.33 9.05 1.29
N ALA A 36 9.31 9.15 2.18
CA ALA A 36 10.71 8.93 1.79
C ALA A 36 10.95 7.50 1.28
N VAL A 37 10.33 6.51 1.92
CA VAL A 37 10.46 5.09 1.54
C VAL A 37 9.71 4.79 0.24
N MET A 38 8.63 5.51 -0.06
CA MET A 38 7.86 5.33 -1.30
C MET A 38 8.77 5.38 -2.55
N VAL A 39 9.68 6.33 -2.57
CA VAL A 39 10.54 6.62 -3.73
C VAL A 39 11.99 6.17 -3.53
N ALA A 40 12.31 5.62 -2.37
CA ALA A 40 13.64 5.12 -2.03
C ALA A 40 13.54 3.93 -1.08
N PRO A 41 13.06 2.77 -1.57
CA PRO A 41 12.87 1.59 -0.70
C PRO A 41 14.16 1.11 -0.04
N ASP A 42 15.32 1.42 -0.59
CA ASP A 42 16.63 1.06 -0.01
C ASP A 42 16.90 1.72 1.34
N LEU A 43 16.13 2.72 1.74
CA LEU A 43 16.24 3.32 3.08
C LEU A 43 15.88 2.32 4.18
N VAL A 44 15.13 1.28 3.86
CA VAL A 44 14.84 0.17 4.76
C VAL A 44 15.62 -1.04 4.27
N PRO A 45 16.49 -1.64 5.12
CA PRO A 45 17.32 -2.76 4.69
C PRO A 45 16.52 -4.04 4.45
N ASP A 46 17.10 -4.93 3.68
CA ASP A 46 16.55 -6.25 3.34
C ASP A 46 15.28 -6.15 2.47
N ALA A 47 14.74 -7.28 2.08
CA ALA A 47 13.54 -7.32 1.27
C ALA A 47 12.31 -6.96 2.11
N HIS A 48 11.50 -6.03 1.62
CA HIS A 48 10.23 -5.66 2.25
C HIS A 48 9.17 -5.39 1.19
N THR A 49 7.91 -5.27 1.59
CA THR A 49 6.78 -5.43 0.67
C THR A 49 6.03 -4.12 0.47
N ILE A 50 5.67 -3.84 -0.78
CA ILE A 50 4.72 -2.78 -1.11
C ILE A 50 3.48 -3.42 -1.75
N PHE A 51 2.30 -2.96 -1.34
CA PHE A 51 1.03 -3.51 -1.77
C PHE A 51 0.39 -2.65 -2.85
N MET A 52 -0.40 -3.27 -3.72
CA MET A 52 -1.27 -2.55 -4.62
C MET A 52 -2.57 -3.33 -4.83
N CYS A 53 -3.64 -2.62 -5.22
CA CYS A 53 -4.89 -3.24 -5.64
C CYS A 53 -5.62 -2.33 -6.64
N GLY A 54 -6.53 -2.92 -7.40
CA GLY A 54 -7.32 -2.20 -8.38
C GLY A 54 -8.10 -3.17 -9.26
N ASN A 55 -9.13 -2.67 -9.95
CA ASN A 55 -10.00 -3.51 -10.76
C ASN A 55 -9.46 -3.77 -12.17
N ASP A 56 -8.55 -2.92 -12.68
CA ASP A 56 -8.08 -2.97 -14.05
C ASP A 56 -6.65 -3.47 -14.12
N ASP A 57 -6.44 -4.61 -14.78
CA ASP A 57 -5.13 -5.24 -14.86
C ASP A 57 -4.10 -4.39 -15.61
N ALA A 58 -4.51 -3.71 -16.68
CA ALA A 58 -3.62 -2.84 -17.44
C ALA A 58 -3.17 -1.64 -16.60
N ALA A 59 -4.07 -1.04 -15.81
CA ALA A 59 -3.72 0.05 -14.90
C ALA A 59 -2.77 -0.44 -13.80
N LYS A 60 -2.98 -1.66 -13.28
CA LYS A 60 -2.07 -2.24 -12.28
C LYS A 60 -0.69 -2.51 -12.87
N THR A 61 -0.61 -2.92 -14.14
CA THR A 61 0.68 -3.08 -14.82
C THR A 61 1.43 -1.76 -14.92
N GLN A 62 0.72 -0.67 -15.23
CA GLN A 62 1.32 0.67 -15.25
C GLN A 62 1.79 1.10 -13.87
N ALA A 63 0.98 0.87 -12.84
CA ALA A 63 1.35 1.18 -11.45
C ALA A 63 2.59 0.40 -11.02
N ARG A 64 2.67 -0.88 -11.37
CA ARG A 64 3.85 -1.71 -11.11
C ARG A 64 5.10 -1.11 -11.75
N GLY A 65 5.01 -0.65 -12.98
CA GLY A 65 6.12 0.00 -13.68
C GLY A 65 6.60 1.25 -12.96
N LEU A 66 5.67 2.07 -12.43
CA LEU A 66 6.01 3.24 -11.63
C LEU A 66 6.74 2.84 -10.32
N LEU A 67 6.25 1.82 -9.63
CA LEU A 67 6.87 1.32 -8.40
C LEU A 67 8.29 0.80 -8.67
N GLU A 68 8.47 0.04 -9.74
CA GLU A 68 9.79 -0.43 -10.15
C GLU A 68 10.72 0.76 -10.49
N GLY A 69 10.19 1.79 -11.13
CA GLY A 69 10.92 3.02 -11.41
C GLY A 69 11.38 3.76 -10.16
N PHE A 70 10.66 3.63 -9.05
CA PHE A 70 11.08 4.18 -7.75
C PHE A 70 12.13 3.30 -7.05
N GLY A 71 12.38 2.10 -7.55
CA GLY A 71 13.37 1.19 -6.99
C GLY A 71 12.81 -0.05 -6.29
N TRP A 72 11.48 -0.23 -6.29
CA TRP A 72 10.89 -1.44 -5.71
C TRP A 72 11.19 -2.65 -6.60
N PRO A 73 11.82 -3.70 -6.06
CA PRO A 73 12.01 -4.93 -6.83
C PRO A 73 10.66 -5.56 -7.18
N ALA A 74 10.58 -6.21 -8.33
CA ALA A 74 9.34 -6.85 -8.78
C ALA A 74 8.78 -7.83 -7.74
N ASP A 75 9.65 -8.59 -7.09
CA ASP A 75 9.26 -9.58 -6.07
C ASP A 75 8.72 -8.94 -4.78
N SER A 76 8.96 -7.66 -4.59
CA SER A 76 8.48 -6.91 -3.41
C SER A 76 7.13 -6.26 -3.64
N ILE A 77 6.62 -6.25 -4.86
CA ILE A 77 5.33 -5.65 -5.23
C ILE A 77 4.26 -6.73 -5.19
N LEU A 78 3.36 -6.64 -4.22
CA LEU A 78 2.31 -7.64 -4.01
C LEU A 78 0.95 -7.07 -4.43
N ASP A 79 0.37 -7.68 -5.46
CA ASP A 79 -0.99 -7.36 -5.92
C ASP A 79 -1.99 -8.08 -5.03
N LEU A 80 -2.85 -7.32 -4.36
CA LEU A 80 -3.87 -7.86 -3.44
C LEU A 80 -5.19 -8.15 -4.14
N GLY A 81 -5.32 -7.88 -5.44
CA GLY A 81 -6.53 -8.14 -6.20
C GLY A 81 -7.30 -6.88 -6.57
N ASP A 82 -8.63 -6.93 -6.47
CA ASP A 82 -9.50 -5.82 -6.84
C ASP A 82 -9.46 -4.66 -5.83
N ILE A 83 -10.19 -3.59 -6.14
CA ILE A 83 -10.19 -2.38 -5.29
C ILE A 83 -10.76 -2.63 -3.89
N GLY A 84 -11.50 -3.70 -3.67
CA GLY A 84 -11.99 -4.09 -2.34
C GLY A 84 -10.85 -4.35 -1.36
N ALA A 85 -9.68 -4.76 -1.86
CA ALA A 85 -8.50 -4.97 -1.03
C ALA A 85 -7.96 -3.66 -0.40
N ALA A 86 -8.39 -2.50 -0.89
CA ALA A 86 -8.05 -1.21 -0.28
C ALA A 86 -8.51 -1.11 1.17
N ARG A 87 -9.52 -1.87 1.57
CA ARG A 87 -9.97 -1.93 2.98
C ARG A 87 -8.83 -2.33 3.90
N GLY A 88 -8.16 -3.44 3.59
CA GLY A 88 -7.03 -3.90 4.39
C GLY A 88 -5.85 -2.94 4.34
N MET A 89 -5.57 -2.37 3.18
CA MET A 89 -4.49 -1.41 3.04
C MET A 89 -4.74 -0.15 3.88
N GLU A 90 -5.95 0.39 3.85
CA GLU A 90 -6.29 1.62 4.60
C GLU A 90 -6.36 1.36 6.10
N MET A 91 -6.83 0.19 6.53
CA MET A 91 -6.90 -0.19 7.94
C MET A 91 -5.55 -0.52 8.57
N TYR A 92 -4.49 -0.54 7.78
CA TYR A 92 -3.12 -0.74 8.27
C TYR A 92 -2.60 0.44 9.09
N LEU A 93 -3.11 1.65 8.88
CA LEU A 93 -2.58 2.87 9.50
C LEU A 93 -2.45 2.80 11.02
N PRO A 94 -3.45 2.30 11.78
CA PRO A 94 -3.28 2.18 13.23
C PRO A 94 -2.09 1.30 13.65
N LEU A 95 -1.85 0.19 12.95
CA LEU A 95 -0.70 -0.66 13.21
C LEU A 95 0.61 0.05 12.87
N TRP A 96 0.65 0.75 11.74
CA TRP A 96 1.84 1.49 11.31
C TRP A 96 2.25 2.54 12.33
N LEU A 97 1.28 3.27 12.88
CA LEU A 97 1.53 4.27 13.93
C LEU A 97 2.10 3.62 15.20
N ARG A 98 1.62 2.44 15.57
CA ARG A 98 2.17 1.68 16.70
C ARG A 98 3.59 1.20 16.44
N LEU A 99 3.88 0.78 15.21
CA LEU A 99 5.23 0.38 14.81
C LEU A 99 6.18 1.58 14.87
N TRP A 100 5.76 2.75 14.41
CA TRP A 100 6.55 3.97 14.52
C TRP A 100 6.84 4.29 15.99
N GLY A 101 5.84 4.28 16.84
CA GLY A 101 6.02 4.54 18.27
C GLY A 101 6.96 3.53 18.94
N ALA A 102 6.84 2.25 18.59
CA ALA A 102 7.64 1.19 19.18
C ALA A 102 9.11 1.18 18.71
N THR A 103 9.35 1.55 17.44
CA THR A 103 10.70 1.53 16.86
C THR A 103 11.42 2.87 16.96
N GLY A 104 10.69 3.94 17.20
CA GLY A 104 11.24 5.30 17.26
C GLY A 104 11.56 5.90 15.90
N THR A 105 11.17 5.26 14.79
CA THR A 105 11.44 5.76 13.44
C THR A 105 10.27 5.45 12.52
N ALA A 106 9.99 6.38 11.58
CA ALA A 106 9.05 6.17 10.49
C ALA A 106 9.69 5.44 9.29
N MET A 107 11.03 5.29 9.28
CA MET A 107 11.77 4.57 8.25
C MET A 107 11.65 3.06 8.51
N LEU A 108 10.45 2.54 8.29
CA LEU A 108 10.09 1.15 8.54
C LEU A 108 9.18 0.62 7.44
N ASN A 109 9.18 -0.68 7.28
CA ASN A 109 8.18 -1.38 6.48
C ASN A 109 8.05 -2.83 6.98
N VAL A 110 7.03 -3.51 6.48
CA VAL A 110 6.79 -4.92 6.76
C VAL A 110 7.18 -5.76 5.55
N ALA A 111 7.46 -7.02 5.77
CA ALA A 111 7.71 -7.98 4.71
C ALA A 111 6.73 -9.15 4.85
N VAL A 112 6.13 -9.55 3.73
CA VAL A 112 5.27 -10.72 3.65
C VAL A 112 6.12 -11.91 3.20
N ARG A 113 6.11 -12.97 3.99
CA ARG A 113 6.78 -14.21 3.64
C ARG A 113 5.76 -15.34 3.62
N THR A 114 5.89 -16.20 2.65
CA THR A 114 5.02 -17.36 2.49
C THR A 114 5.84 -18.63 2.62
N ALA A 115 5.20 -19.69 3.12
CA ALA A 115 5.83 -21.00 3.13
C ALA A 115 5.95 -21.57 1.70
N PRO A 116 6.97 -22.40 1.42
CA PRO A 116 7.12 -23.04 0.12
C PRO A 116 6.02 -24.06 -0.16
#